data_c4804000f0defb0f8b0b40cf9c332f4a
#
_entry.id   c4804000f0defb0f8b0b40cf9c332f4a
#
_cell.length_a   1.000
_cell.length_b   1.000
_cell.length_c   1.000
_cell.angle_alpha   90.00
_cell.angle_beta   90.00
_cell.angle_gamma   90.00
#
_symmetry.space_group_name_H-M   'P 1'
#
loop_
_entity.id
_entity.type
_entity.pdbx_description
1 polymer ?
#
loop_
_entity_poly.entity_id
_entity_poly.type
_entity_poly.pdbx_seq_one_letter_code
_entity_poly.pdbx_strand_id
1 'polypeptide(L)'
;MKTLGERVKARRMELGITQKELGDLVGISQNSITKIENGGNTIHIAKLASALGVSVAWLSTGVGDREDDIVENSGLDKQLVSSEPDLLHKHRIDYYDVRAAAGLTGFENSDYPEIISSLYLTDEGMAQLVGKKSSDGICLVNVPTDSMEPTIRKGDIVFLDTKVNAYSGDGIYAFAIDGALFIKRIQKMIGGGYRMISDNEIYPPEQISDDVCKNAKFIGRFIRTIHIEAVNL
;
A
#
# COMPACT_ATOMS: atom_id res chain seq x y z
N MET A 1 15.63 11.10 -37.42
CA MET A 1 15.23 10.13 -36.36
C MET A 1 15.64 10.74 -35.02
N LYS A 2 14.76 10.75 -34.01
CA LYS A 2 15.13 11.22 -32.67
C LYS A 2 16.15 10.28 -32.05
N THR A 3 17.16 10.82 -31.36
CA THR A 3 18.11 10.02 -30.58
C THR A 3 17.44 9.46 -29.31
N LEU A 4 18.09 8.48 -28.66
CA LEU A 4 17.62 7.96 -27.35
C LEU A 4 17.36 9.09 -26.35
N GLY A 5 18.32 10.00 -26.21
CA GLY A 5 18.23 11.14 -25.28
C GLY A 5 17.05 12.08 -25.60
N GLU A 6 16.82 12.34 -26.88
CA GLU A 6 15.67 13.14 -27.32
C GLU A 6 14.34 12.45 -27.04
N ARG A 7 14.26 11.11 -27.12
CA ARG A 7 13.05 10.35 -26.76
C ARG A 7 12.83 10.37 -25.25
N VAL A 8 13.88 10.17 -24.46
CA VAL A 8 13.81 10.28 -22.99
C VAL A 8 13.30 11.66 -22.58
N LYS A 9 13.91 12.73 -23.11
CA LYS A 9 13.51 14.12 -22.82
C LYS A 9 12.06 14.40 -23.22
N ALA A 10 11.66 14.01 -24.43
CA ALA A 10 10.31 14.24 -24.92
C ALA A 10 9.27 13.55 -24.03
N ARG A 11 9.51 12.28 -23.68
CA ARG A 11 8.57 11.52 -22.86
C ARG A 11 8.49 12.07 -21.42
N ARG A 12 9.64 12.40 -20.83
CA ARG A 12 9.67 13.05 -19.52
C ARG A 12 8.85 14.35 -19.49
N MET A 13 8.98 15.18 -20.52
CA MET A 13 8.23 16.43 -20.62
C MET A 13 6.72 16.21 -20.81
N GLU A 14 6.32 15.19 -21.59
CA GLU A 14 4.92 14.80 -21.74
C GLU A 14 4.30 14.35 -20.40
N LEU A 15 5.10 13.65 -19.58
CA LEU A 15 4.68 13.21 -18.24
C LEU A 15 4.73 14.32 -17.19
N GLY A 16 5.24 15.52 -17.56
CA GLY A 16 5.30 16.69 -16.67
C GLY A 16 6.31 16.57 -15.52
N ILE A 17 7.24 15.60 -15.58
CA ILE A 17 8.24 15.37 -14.50
C ILE A 17 9.57 16.05 -14.79
N THR A 18 10.27 16.42 -13.71
CA THR A 18 11.60 17.02 -13.76
C THR A 18 12.69 15.97 -13.99
N GLN A 19 13.87 16.41 -14.41
CA GLN A 19 15.05 15.50 -14.52
C GLN A 19 15.46 14.89 -13.17
N LYS A 20 15.20 15.61 -12.06
CA LYS A 20 15.47 15.11 -10.72
C LYS A 20 14.52 13.97 -10.38
N GLU A 21 13.21 14.16 -10.57
CA GLU A 21 12.20 13.13 -10.32
C GLU A 21 12.44 11.88 -11.17
N LEU A 22 12.77 12.03 -12.46
CA LEU A 22 13.15 10.89 -13.29
C LEU A 22 14.42 10.20 -12.77
N GLY A 23 15.41 10.97 -12.28
CA GLY A 23 16.62 10.44 -11.66
C GLY A 23 16.31 9.60 -10.42
N ASP A 24 15.44 10.11 -9.56
CA ASP A 24 15.00 9.44 -8.32
C ASP A 24 14.27 8.12 -8.65
N LEU A 25 13.38 8.11 -9.65
CA LEU A 25 12.67 6.91 -10.13
C LEU A 25 13.61 5.82 -10.69
N VAL A 26 14.63 6.22 -11.42
CA VAL A 26 15.60 5.30 -12.05
C VAL A 26 16.72 4.88 -11.09
N GLY A 27 16.87 5.60 -9.96
CA GLY A 27 17.96 5.41 -9.00
C GLY A 27 19.29 5.96 -9.46
N ILE A 28 19.29 7.07 -10.24
CA ILE A 28 20.49 7.76 -10.72
C ILE A 28 20.40 9.27 -10.49
N SER A 29 21.55 9.95 -10.51
CA SER A 29 21.57 11.39 -10.27
C SER A 29 20.92 12.20 -11.40
N GLN A 30 20.37 13.38 -11.06
CA GLN A 30 19.88 14.35 -12.05
C GLN A 30 20.91 14.63 -13.15
N ASN A 31 22.21 14.76 -12.79
CA ASN A 31 23.28 15.00 -13.74
C ASN A 31 23.42 13.84 -14.75
N SER A 32 23.15 12.60 -14.32
CA SER A 32 23.13 11.44 -15.21
C SER A 32 21.99 11.53 -16.21
N ILE A 33 20.79 11.92 -15.77
CA ILE A 33 19.64 12.15 -16.66
C ILE A 33 19.96 13.27 -17.67
N THR A 34 20.54 14.37 -17.22
CA THR A 34 20.97 15.47 -18.09
C THR A 34 21.94 15.00 -19.18
N LYS A 35 22.94 14.16 -18.81
CA LYS A 35 23.89 13.58 -19.77
C LYS A 35 23.20 12.69 -20.79
N ILE A 36 22.27 11.84 -20.35
CA ILE A 36 21.50 10.95 -21.23
C ILE A 36 20.66 11.76 -22.22
N GLU A 37 19.93 12.75 -21.75
CA GLU A 37 19.09 13.61 -22.60
C GLU A 37 19.91 14.39 -23.64
N ASN A 38 21.18 14.67 -23.35
CA ASN A 38 22.12 15.33 -24.25
C ASN A 38 22.95 14.37 -25.13
N GLY A 39 22.54 13.09 -25.22
CA GLY A 39 23.12 12.11 -26.13
C GLY A 39 24.17 11.19 -25.48
N GLY A 40 24.31 11.20 -24.17
CA GLY A 40 25.17 10.27 -23.45
C GLY A 40 24.63 8.84 -23.46
N ASN A 41 25.53 7.87 -23.48
CA ASN A 41 25.16 6.45 -23.35
C ASN A 41 24.69 6.12 -21.95
N THR A 42 23.81 5.11 -21.83
CA THR A 42 23.31 4.63 -20.56
C THR A 42 23.17 3.11 -20.55
N ILE A 43 23.48 2.49 -19.41
CA ILE A 43 23.19 1.08 -19.11
C ILE A 43 21.81 0.91 -18.48
N HIS A 44 21.14 2.02 -18.10
CA HIS A 44 19.87 2.01 -17.36
C HIS A 44 18.65 2.07 -18.28
N ILE A 45 18.76 1.60 -19.53
CA ILE A 45 17.71 1.76 -20.54
C ILE A 45 16.40 1.07 -20.14
N ALA A 46 16.46 -0.12 -19.53
CA ALA A 46 15.27 -0.85 -19.07
C ALA A 46 14.57 -0.08 -17.94
N LYS A 47 15.32 0.45 -16.96
CA LYS A 47 14.75 1.27 -15.88
C LYS A 47 14.16 2.59 -16.39
N LEU A 48 14.83 3.22 -17.38
CA LEU A 48 14.30 4.43 -18.01
C LEU A 48 13.02 4.14 -18.79
N ALA A 49 12.97 3.03 -19.52
CA ALA A 49 11.77 2.63 -20.26
C ALA A 49 10.59 2.37 -19.31
N SER A 50 10.82 1.60 -18.25
CA SER A 50 9.84 1.36 -17.20
C SER A 50 9.36 2.67 -16.54
N ALA A 51 10.28 3.51 -16.08
CA ALA A 51 9.96 4.79 -15.44
C ALA A 51 9.19 5.76 -16.36
N LEU A 52 9.40 5.68 -17.67
CA LEU A 52 8.75 6.52 -18.68
C LEU A 52 7.47 5.88 -19.26
N GLY A 53 7.13 4.62 -18.89
CA GLY A 53 5.97 3.90 -19.40
C GLY A 53 6.06 3.68 -20.91
N VAL A 54 7.22 3.23 -21.41
CA VAL A 54 7.45 2.97 -22.82
C VAL A 54 8.23 1.68 -23.02
N SER A 55 8.08 1.05 -24.20
CA SER A 55 8.83 -0.16 -24.52
C SER A 55 10.35 0.12 -24.59
N VAL A 56 11.15 -0.85 -24.15
CA VAL A 56 12.61 -0.80 -24.25
C VAL A 56 13.03 -0.71 -25.74
N ALA A 57 12.32 -1.43 -26.63
CA ALA A 57 12.57 -1.41 -28.06
C ALA A 57 12.33 0.00 -28.63
N TRP A 58 11.18 0.61 -28.33
CA TRP A 58 10.89 1.97 -28.78
C TRP A 58 11.88 3.00 -28.20
N LEU A 59 12.18 2.90 -26.91
CA LEU A 59 13.13 3.85 -26.28
C LEU A 59 14.52 3.74 -26.92
N SER A 60 14.96 2.51 -27.26
CA SER A 60 16.29 2.26 -27.84
C SER A 60 16.39 2.67 -29.30
N THR A 61 15.40 2.27 -30.11
CA THR A 61 15.48 2.35 -31.58
C THR A 61 14.58 3.42 -32.18
N GLY A 62 13.52 3.79 -31.46
CA GLY A 62 12.44 4.65 -31.98
C GLY A 62 11.51 3.91 -32.95
N VAL A 63 11.59 2.59 -33.04
CA VAL A 63 10.79 1.73 -33.90
C VAL A 63 9.99 0.76 -33.00
N GLY A 64 8.78 0.43 -33.40
CA GLY A 64 7.84 -0.38 -32.61
C GLY A 64 6.82 0.47 -31.87
N ASP A 65 5.91 -0.19 -31.17
CA ASP A 65 4.90 0.50 -30.39
C ASP A 65 5.56 1.22 -29.22
N ARG A 66 5.08 2.43 -28.97
CA ARG A 66 5.65 3.32 -27.96
C ARG A 66 5.37 2.83 -26.57
N GLU A 67 4.20 2.27 -26.36
CA GLU A 67 3.79 1.61 -25.13
C GLU A 67 4.26 0.16 -25.23
N ASP A 68 4.81 -0.39 -24.12
CA ASP A 68 4.98 -1.83 -24.09
C ASP A 68 3.61 -2.42 -24.39
N ASP A 69 3.52 -3.29 -25.40
CA ASP A 69 2.41 -4.21 -25.55
C ASP A 69 2.39 -5.08 -24.28
N ILE A 70 1.88 -4.51 -23.19
CA ILE A 70 1.31 -5.28 -22.12
C ILE A 70 0.09 -5.91 -22.78
N VAL A 71 0.36 -7.09 -23.37
CA VAL A 71 -0.58 -8.06 -23.87
C VAL A 71 -2.01 -7.57 -23.62
N GLU A 72 -2.64 -7.03 -24.70
CA GLU A 72 -4.08 -7.02 -24.84
C GLU A 72 -4.54 -8.48 -24.84
N ASN A 73 -4.59 -9.05 -23.66
CA ASN A 73 -5.32 -10.26 -23.41
C ASN A 73 -5.98 -10.18 -22.07
N SER A 74 -7.28 -10.04 -22.14
CA SER A 74 -8.27 -9.96 -21.07
C SER A 74 -8.40 -8.58 -20.44
N GLY A 75 -9.57 -7.99 -20.65
CA GLY A 75 -10.16 -6.80 -20.05
C GLY A 75 -10.07 -6.69 -18.53
N LEU A 76 -8.85 -6.58 -18.03
CA LEU A 76 -8.51 -6.13 -16.71
C LEU A 76 -7.74 -4.83 -16.89
N ASP A 77 -8.50 -3.75 -16.75
CA ASP A 77 -8.04 -2.40 -16.61
C ASP A 77 -6.73 -2.27 -15.87
N LYS A 78 -5.84 -1.42 -16.44
CA LYS A 78 -4.72 -0.73 -15.76
C LYS A 78 -4.37 -1.36 -14.43
N GLN A 79 -3.27 -2.07 -14.37
CA GLN A 79 -2.79 -2.68 -13.13
C GLN A 79 -2.85 -1.63 -12.00
N LEU A 80 -3.81 -1.76 -11.10
CA LEU A 80 -4.06 -0.81 -10.01
C LEU A 80 -2.99 -0.88 -8.92
N VAL A 81 -2.24 -1.98 -8.90
CA VAL A 81 -1.26 -2.33 -7.86
C VAL A 81 0.02 -2.81 -8.52
N SER A 82 1.16 -2.36 -8.00
CA SER A 82 2.49 -2.82 -8.37
C SER A 82 3.30 -3.18 -7.13
N SER A 83 4.27 -4.09 -7.26
CA SER A 83 5.27 -4.39 -6.23
C SER A 83 6.45 -3.42 -6.27
N GLU A 84 6.58 -2.61 -7.31
CA GLU A 84 7.64 -1.63 -7.49
C GLU A 84 7.07 -0.24 -7.79
N PRO A 85 7.75 0.84 -7.37
CA PRO A 85 7.32 2.21 -7.66
C PRO A 85 7.53 2.55 -9.13
N ASP A 86 6.56 3.21 -9.72
CA ASP A 86 6.67 3.84 -11.03
C ASP A 86 5.89 5.18 -11.04
N LEU A 87 5.77 5.82 -12.20
CA LEU A 87 5.08 7.12 -12.33
C LEU A 87 3.59 7.08 -12.06
N LEU A 88 2.96 5.94 -12.28
CA LEU A 88 1.53 5.75 -12.08
C LEU A 88 1.23 5.25 -10.68
N HIS A 89 2.10 4.34 -10.15
CA HIS A 89 1.97 3.71 -8.84
C HIS A 89 2.74 4.49 -7.77
N LYS A 90 2.31 5.70 -7.48
CA LYS A 90 2.99 6.63 -6.57
C LYS A 90 2.61 6.48 -5.10
N HIS A 91 1.53 5.76 -4.81
CA HIS A 91 1.03 5.58 -3.44
C HIS A 91 1.60 4.32 -2.83
N ARG A 92 2.62 4.45 -2.01
CA ARG A 92 3.20 3.35 -1.25
C ARG A 92 2.33 3.02 -0.05
N ILE A 93 2.06 1.72 0.16
CA ILE A 93 1.41 1.17 1.35
C ILE A 93 2.26 0.00 1.85
N ASP A 94 2.74 0.11 3.07
CA ASP A 94 3.59 -0.90 3.68
C ASP A 94 2.74 -2.01 4.32
N TYR A 95 3.19 -3.25 4.12
CA TYR A 95 2.60 -4.46 4.67
C TYR A 95 3.43 -4.95 5.86
N TYR A 96 2.78 -5.10 7.00
CA TYR A 96 3.38 -5.56 8.24
C TYR A 96 2.75 -6.87 8.71
N ASP A 97 3.52 -7.71 9.39
CA ASP A 97 2.91 -8.70 10.28
C ASP A 97 2.13 -7.97 11.37
N VAL A 98 0.92 -8.43 11.67
CA VAL A 98 0.05 -7.75 12.63
C VAL A 98 0.67 -7.68 14.03
N ARG A 99 1.54 -8.65 14.40
CA ARG A 99 2.29 -8.62 15.66
C ARG A 99 3.39 -7.56 15.64
N ALA A 100 4.03 -7.38 14.49
CA ALA A 100 5.01 -6.30 14.31
C ALA A 100 4.33 -4.94 14.26
N ALA A 101 3.14 -4.82 13.66
CA ALA A 101 2.36 -3.58 13.65
C ALA A 101 1.97 -3.11 15.08
N ALA A 102 1.83 -4.01 16.05
CA ALA A 102 1.67 -3.65 17.45
C ALA A 102 2.88 -2.88 18.01
N GLY A 103 4.08 -3.11 17.50
CA GLY A 103 5.30 -2.36 17.83
C GLY A 103 5.25 -0.89 17.45
N LEU A 104 4.48 -0.50 16.41
CA LEU A 104 4.27 0.90 16.01
C LEU A 104 3.64 1.74 17.14
N THR A 105 3.00 1.11 18.11
CA THR A 105 2.34 1.76 19.25
C THR A 105 3.22 1.86 20.50
N GLY A 106 4.53 1.55 20.40
CA GLY A 106 5.48 1.70 21.50
C GLY A 106 5.47 0.53 22.50
N PHE A 107 5.16 -0.70 22.06
CA PHE A 107 5.51 -1.90 22.82
C PHE A 107 7.03 -2.03 22.87
N GLU A 108 7.56 -2.14 24.09
CA GLU A 108 8.98 -2.34 24.33
C GLU A 108 9.39 -3.68 23.70
N ASN A 109 10.06 -3.61 22.61
CA ASN A 109 11.30 -4.25 22.23
C ASN A 109 11.64 -3.83 20.81
N SER A 110 12.69 -3.00 20.77
CA SER A 110 13.65 -2.82 19.71
C SER A 110 13.12 -2.97 18.27
N ASP A 111 13.57 -2.04 17.52
CA ASP A 111 13.63 -2.11 16.07
C ASP A 111 12.25 -2.03 15.38
N TYR A 112 12.14 -1.03 14.58
CA TYR A 112 10.99 -0.77 13.70
C TYR A 112 10.37 -2.07 13.19
N PRO A 113 9.03 -2.21 13.21
CA PRO A 113 8.39 -3.41 12.69
C PRO A 113 8.91 -3.66 11.28
N GLU A 114 9.43 -4.85 11.04
CA GLU A 114 9.96 -5.20 9.73
C GLU A 114 8.82 -5.11 8.71
N ILE A 115 9.02 -4.28 7.70
CA ILE A 115 8.14 -4.21 6.55
C ILE A 115 8.35 -5.52 5.79
N ILE A 116 7.30 -6.36 5.74
CA ILE A 116 7.33 -7.62 4.99
C ILE A 116 7.43 -7.31 3.50
N SER A 117 6.66 -6.33 3.04
CA SER A 117 6.56 -5.93 1.64
C SER A 117 5.97 -4.53 1.54
N SER A 118 6.05 -3.93 0.36
CA SER A 118 5.34 -2.70 0.04
C SER A 118 4.57 -2.89 -1.25
N LEU A 119 3.35 -2.36 -1.28
CA LEU A 119 2.55 -2.25 -2.49
C LEU A 119 2.49 -0.78 -2.93
N TYR A 120 2.46 -0.59 -4.22
CA TYR A 120 2.36 0.74 -4.82
C TYR A 120 1.06 0.80 -5.63
N LEU A 121 0.23 1.81 -5.38
CA LEU A 121 -1.07 1.97 -6.02
C LEU A 121 -1.10 3.20 -6.90
N THR A 122 -1.90 3.13 -7.95
CA THR A 122 -2.31 4.30 -8.73
C THR A 122 -3.31 5.15 -7.95
N ASP A 123 -3.61 6.37 -8.40
CA ASP A 123 -4.70 7.18 -7.83
C ASP A 123 -6.04 6.44 -7.89
N GLU A 124 -6.28 5.72 -8.98
CA GLU A 124 -7.47 4.89 -9.17
C GLU A 124 -7.47 3.69 -8.23
N GLY A 125 -6.33 3.01 -8.06
CA GLY A 125 -6.14 1.94 -7.08
C GLY A 125 -6.43 2.39 -5.65
N MET A 126 -5.96 3.58 -5.27
CA MET A 126 -6.29 4.18 -3.98
C MET A 126 -7.79 4.41 -3.81
N ALA A 127 -8.46 4.96 -4.83
CA ALA A 127 -9.89 5.21 -4.77
C ALA A 127 -10.71 3.91 -4.70
N GLN A 128 -10.36 2.92 -5.53
CA GLN A 128 -11.12 1.68 -5.64
C GLN A 128 -10.84 0.71 -4.49
N LEU A 129 -9.56 0.48 -4.14
CA LEU A 129 -9.17 -0.52 -3.14
C LEU A 129 -9.19 0.02 -1.71
N VAL A 130 -8.85 1.29 -1.50
CA VAL A 130 -8.74 1.88 -0.15
C VAL A 130 -9.89 2.85 0.14
N GLY A 131 -10.44 3.50 -0.88
CA GLY A 131 -11.46 4.55 -0.71
C GLY A 131 -10.89 5.85 -0.14
N LYS A 132 -9.58 6.07 -0.30
CA LYS A 132 -8.85 7.26 0.17
C LYS A 132 -8.09 7.89 -0.99
N LYS A 133 -7.73 9.17 -0.85
CA LYS A 133 -6.95 9.92 -1.86
C LYS A 133 -5.44 9.86 -1.63
N SER A 134 -5.00 9.46 -0.45
CA SER A 134 -3.58 9.39 -0.05
C SER A 134 -3.32 8.11 0.71
N SER A 135 -2.13 7.55 0.54
CA SER A 135 -1.65 6.40 1.32
C SER A 135 -1.08 6.79 2.69
N ASP A 136 -1.01 8.09 3.00
CA ASP A 136 -0.46 8.59 4.24
C ASP A 136 -1.27 8.11 5.45
N GLY A 137 -0.61 7.38 6.36
CA GLY A 137 -1.22 6.74 7.51
C GLY A 137 -2.02 5.48 7.17
N ILE A 138 -1.84 4.90 5.99
CA ILE A 138 -2.47 3.62 5.62
C ILE A 138 -1.41 2.52 5.67
N CYS A 139 -1.75 1.40 6.29
CA CYS A 139 -0.93 0.19 6.24
C CYS A 139 -1.79 -1.05 5.95
N LEU A 140 -1.10 -2.13 5.58
CA LEU A 140 -1.66 -3.46 5.44
C LEU A 140 -1.18 -4.35 6.59
N VAL A 141 -2.05 -5.20 7.10
CA VAL A 141 -1.71 -6.24 8.08
C VAL A 141 -2.42 -7.55 7.76
N ASN A 142 -1.80 -8.67 8.10
CA ASN A 142 -2.43 -9.99 8.01
C ASN A 142 -3.41 -10.23 9.17
N VAL A 143 -4.36 -11.13 8.96
CA VAL A 143 -5.37 -11.53 9.96
C VAL A 143 -5.07 -12.97 10.42
N PRO A 144 -4.55 -13.16 11.65
CA PRO A 144 -4.11 -14.48 12.09
C PRO A 144 -5.22 -15.36 12.65
N THR A 145 -6.40 -14.82 12.97
CA THR A 145 -7.50 -15.51 13.66
C THR A 145 -8.81 -15.43 12.88
N ASP A 146 -9.74 -16.28 13.23
CA ASP A 146 -11.07 -16.38 12.64
C ASP A 146 -12.15 -15.60 13.41
N SER A 147 -11.77 -14.86 14.44
CA SER A 147 -12.71 -14.21 15.36
C SER A 147 -13.62 -13.13 14.70
N MET A 148 -13.25 -12.66 13.51
CA MET A 148 -14.00 -11.66 12.75
C MET A 148 -14.72 -12.26 11.53
N GLU A 149 -14.74 -13.58 11.38
CA GLU A 149 -15.52 -14.23 10.33
C GLU A 149 -17.03 -14.02 10.54
N PRO A 150 -17.81 -13.88 9.46
CA PRO A 150 -17.41 -13.92 8.04
C PRO A 150 -16.89 -12.59 7.48
N THR A 151 -16.92 -11.49 8.26
CA THR A 151 -16.56 -10.14 7.78
C THR A 151 -15.10 -10.05 7.36
N ILE A 152 -14.19 -10.62 8.17
CA ILE A 152 -12.77 -10.70 7.92
C ILE A 152 -12.36 -12.14 8.23
N ARG A 153 -11.80 -12.85 7.25
CA ARG A 153 -11.44 -14.25 7.38
C ARG A 153 -10.01 -14.40 7.86
N LYS A 154 -9.73 -15.51 8.51
CA LYS A 154 -8.34 -15.89 8.79
C LYS A 154 -7.53 -15.98 7.51
N GLY A 155 -6.38 -15.33 7.48
CA GLY A 155 -5.49 -15.26 6.31
C GLY A 155 -5.76 -14.06 5.39
N ASP A 156 -6.83 -13.31 5.61
CA ASP A 156 -7.07 -12.05 4.88
C ASP A 156 -6.00 -11.00 5.16
N ILE A 157 -5.91 -10.04 4.26
CA ILE A 157 -5.14 -8.81 4.43
C ILE A 157 -6.11 -7.66 4.62
N VAL A 158 -5.88 -6.82 5.63
CA VAL A 158 -6.73 -5.67 5.92
C VAL A 158 -5.97 -4.35 5.78
N PHE A 159 -6.65 -3.35 5.26
CA PHE A 159 -6.20 -1.95 5.28
C PHE A 159 -6.61 -1.30 6.60
N LEU A 160 -5.65 -0.66 7.27
CA LEU A 160 -5.86 0.10 8.49
C LEU A 160 -5.51 1.59 8.27
N ASP A 161 -6.32 2.46 8.86
CA ASP A 161 -6.02 3.90 9.00
C ASP A 161 -5.32 4.12 10.35
N THR A 162 -4.01 4.24 10.34
CA THR A 162 -3.18 4.40 11.55
C THR A 162 -3.25 5.82 12.13
N LYS A 163 -3.83 6.78 11.42
CA LYS A 163 -4.12 8.12 11.96
C LYS A 163 -5.22 8.08 13.01
N VAL A 164 -6.03 7.02 13.00
CA VAL A 164 -7.05 6.78 14.01
C VAL A 164 -6.47 5.90 15.11
N ASN A 165 -5.73 6.51 16.01
CA ASN A 165 -5.00 5.88 17.12
C ASN A 165 -5.73 5.90 18.46
N ALA A 166 -7.05 6.11 18.42
CA ALA A 166 -7.96 6.06 19.55
C ALA A 166 -9.37 5.71 19.08
N TYR A 167 -10.26 5.39 20.01
CA TYR A 167 -11.66 5.23 19.65
C TYR A 167 -12.24 6.53 19.05
N SER A 168 -12.78 6.44 17.85
CA SER A 168 -13.34 7.57 17.09
C SER A 168 -14.76 7.31 16.58
N GLY A 169 -15.49 6.42 17.25
CA GLY A 169 -16.83 5.97 16.89
C GLY A 169 -16.88 4.46 16.64
N ASP A 170 -18.08 3.91 16.65
CA ASP A 170 -18.30 2.47 16.43
C ASP A 170 -17.66 2.00 15.14
N GLY A 171 -16.98 0.86 15.18
CA GLY A 171 -16.26 0.31 14.03
C GLY A 171 -15.31 -0.81 14.40
N ILE A 172 -14.60 -1.34 13.40
CA ILE A 172 -13.60 -2.37 13.60
C ILE A 172 -12.23 -1.69 13.75
N TYR A 173 -11.45 -2.14 14.73
CA TYR A 173 -10.13 -1.63 15.06
C TYR A 173 -9.13 -2.76 15.27
N ALA A 174 -7.88 -2.51 14.91
CA ALA A 174 -6.75 -3.26 15.39
C ALA A 174 -6.15 -2.51 16.59
N PHE A 175 -6.00 -3.18 17.72
CA PHE A 175 -5.50 -2.59 18.96
C PHE A 175 -4.91 -3.64 19.89
N ALA A 176 -4.13 -3.20 20.87
CA ALA A 176 -3.54 -4.07 21.87
C ALA A 176 -4.00 -3.66 23.29
N ILE A 177 -4.31 -4.66 24.11
CA ILE A 177 -4.61 -4.54 25.55
C ILE A 177 -3.73 -5.55 26.28
N ASP A 178 -2.99 -5.10 27.30
CA ASP A 178 -2.11 -5.93 28.13
C ASP A 178 -1.16 -6.85 27.32
N GLY A 179 -0.66 -6.33 26.20
CA GLY A 179 0.23 -7.08 25.32
C GLY A 179 -0.45 -8.06 24.36
N ALA A 180 -1.75 -8.26 24.49
CA ALA A 180 -2.52 -9.07 23.55
C ALA A 180 -3.08 -8.21 22.40
N LEU A 181 -2.95 -8.71 21.18
CA LEU A 181 -3.42 -8.05 19.98
C LEU A 181 -4.81 -8.51 19.58
N PHE A 182 -5.66 -7.55 19.23
CA PHE A 182 -7.03 -7.79 18.83
C PHE A 182 -7.38 -7.07 17.52
N ILE A 183 -8.18 -7.73 16.69
CA ILE A 183 -8.96 -7.09 15.63
C ILE A 183 -10.41 -7.37 16.01
N LYS A 184 -11.15 -6.34 16.43
CA LYS A 184 -12.51 -6.47 16.95
C LYS A 184 -13.35 -5.27 16.59
N ARG A 185 -14.65 -5.46 16.61
CA ARG A 185 -15.64 -4.37 16.55
C ARG A 185 -15.77 -3.77 17.94
N ILE A 186 -15.62 -2.45 18.03
CA ILE A 186 -15.84 -1.70 19.28
C ILE A 186 -17.08 -0.85 19.13
N GLN A 187 -18.00 -0.99 20.10
CA GLN A 187 -19.23 -0.25 20.17
C GLN A 187 -19.32 0.45 21.54
N LYS A 188 -19.65 1.74 21.53
CA LYS A 188 -19.88 2.48 22.78
C LYS A 188 -21.23 2.11 23.37
N MET A 189 -21.28 1.87 24.69
CA MET A 189 -22.51 1.54 25.39
C MET A 189 -23.18 2.79 25.99
N ILE A 190 -24.51 2.77 26.02
CA ILE A 190 -25.31 3.76 26.75
C ILE A 190 -25.09 3.48 28.25
N GLY A 191 -24.63 4.49 28.98
CA GLY A 191 -24.31 4.33 30.42
C GLY A 191 -22.85 4.16 30.74
N GLY A 192 -21.97 4.15 29.73
CA GLY A 192 -20.50 4.11 29.87
C GLY A 192 -19.90 2.76 29.49
N GLY A 193 -18.59 2.80 29.22
CA GLY A 193 -17.84 1.65 28.74
C GLY A 193 -18.10 1.29 27.27
N TYR A 194 -17.49 0.20 26.83
CA TYR A 194 -17.55 -0.27 25.46
C TYR A 194 -17.81 -1.78 25.41
N ARG A 195 -18.37 -2.22 24.30
CA ARG A 195 -18.51 -3.63 23.97
C ARG A 195 -17.48 -3.96 22.89
N MET A 196 -16.65 -4.95 23.16
CA MET A 196 -15.71 -5.56 22.22
C MET A 196 -16.40 -6.79 21.62
N ILE A 197 -16.62 -6.78 20.32
CA ILE A 197 -17.45 -7.76 19.62
C ILE A 197 -16.61 -8.47 18.57
N SER A 198 -16.68 -9.81 18.57
CA SER A 198 -16.26 -10.66 17.47
C SER A 198 -17.42 -10.79 16.48
N ASP A 199 -17.16 -10.67 15.18
CA ASP A 199 -18.21 -10.91 14.18
C ASP A 199 -18.52 -12.42 14.03
N ASN A 200 -17.59 -13.29 14.50
CA ASN A 200 -17.82 -14.72 14.62
C ASN A 200 -18.57 -15.03 15.93
N GLU A 201 -19.77 -15.54 15.78
CA GLU A 201 -20.73 -15.78 16.88
C GLU A 201 -20.25 -16.81 17.94
N ILE A 202 -19.26 -17.63 17.61
CA ILE A 202 -18.70 -18.58 18.61
C ILE A 202 -17.91 -17.86 19.72
N TYR A 203 -17.52 -16.59 19.50
CA TYR A 203 -16.82 -15.76 20.46
C TYR A 203 -17.80 -14.77 21.10
N PRO A 204 -18.15 -14.93 22.39
CA PRO A 204 -19.08 -14.01 23.05
C PRO A 204 -18.51 -12.59 23.13
N PRO A 205 -19.34 -11.56 23.06
CA PRO A 205 -18.91 -10.18 23.24
C PRO A 205 -18.44 -9.93 24.66
N GLU A 206 -17.39 -9.13 24.80
CA GLU A 206 -16.85 -8.71 26.09
C GLU A 206 -17.12 -7.24 26.36
N GLN A 207 -17.32 -6.90 27.65
CA GLN A 207 -17.45 -5.51 28.08
C GLN A 207 -16.10 -5.01 28.59
N ILE A 208 -15.68 -3.84 28.12
CA ILE A 208 -14.48 -3.16 28.60
C ILE A 208 -14.84 -1.78 29.16
N SER A 209 -14.19 -1.40 30.25
CA SER A 209 -14.41 -0.09 30.87
C SER A 209 -13.83 1.05 30.02
N ASP A 210 -14.26 2.28 30.32
CA ASP A 210 -13.66 3.48 29.70
C ASP A 210 -12.15 3.53 29.91
N ASP A 211 -11.64 3.12 31.09
CA ASP A 211 -10.22 3.15 31.41
C ASP A 211 -9.44 2.10 30.61
N VAL A 212 -9.98 0.88 30.44
CA VAL A 212 -9.37 -0.15 29.61
C VAL A 212 -9.30 0.33 28.15
N CYS A 213 -10.37 0.91 27.63
CA CYS A 213 -10.41 1.43 26.26
C CYS A 213 -9.43 2.60 26.07
N LYS A 214 -9.28 3.51 27.06
CA LYS A 214 -8.33 4.61 27.00
C LYS A 214 -6.88 4.14 27.04
N ASN A 215 -6.60 3.06 27.76
CA ASN A 215 -5.25 2.50 27.89
C ASN A 215 -4.92 1.53 26.76
N ALA A 216 -5.92 1.11 25.97
CA ALA A 216 -5.70 0.31 24.78
C ALA A 216 -4.83 1.07 23.76
N LYS A 217 -3.85 0.39 23.20
CA LYS A 217 -2.99 0.94 22.16
C LYS A 217 -3.60 0.65 20.79
N PHE A 218 -4.27 1.63 20.22
CA PHE A 218 -4.87 1.49 18.90
C PHE A 218 -3.78 1.56 17.83
N ILE A 219 -3.75 0.54 16.96
CA ILE A 219 -2.88 0.47 15.78
C ILE A 219 -3.54 1.26 14.64
N GLY A 220 -4.85 1.05 14.46
CA GLY A 220 -5.60 1.75 13.44
C GLY A 220 -7.04 1.28 13.33
N ARG A 221 -7.83 2.06 12.60
CA ARG A 221 -9.21 1.73 12.26
C ARG A 221 -9.26 0.95 10.95
N PHE A 222 -10.03 -0.12 10.92
CA PHE A 222 -10.29 -0.91 9.73
C PHE A 222 -10.93 -0.06 8.62
N ILE A 223 -10.42 -0.21 7.41
CA ILE A 223 -10.94 0.41 6.21
C ILE A 223 -11.65 -0.65 5.36
N ARG A 224 -10.90 -1.69 4.96
CA ARG A 224 -11.35 -2.73 4.03
C ARG A 224 -10.51 -3.99 4.17
N THR A 225 -11.05 -5.13 3.77
CA THR A 225 -10.33 -6.40 3.66
C THR A 225 -10.14 -6.82 2.21
N ILE A 226 -9.05 -7.56 1.96
CA ILE A 226 -8.80 -8.33 0.75
C ILE A 226 -8.89 -9.79 1.14
N HIS A 227 -9.86 -10.51 0.60
CA HIS A 227 -9.98 -11.95 0.78
C HIS A 227 -8.98 -12.67 -0.12
N ILE A 228 -8.20 -13.56 0.46
CA ILE A 228 -7.24 -14.40 -0.26
C ILE A 228 -7.81 -15.80 -0.30
N GLU A 229 -8.18 -16.28 -1.50
CA GLU A 229 -8.62 -17.64 -1.72
C GLU A 229 -7.54 -18.41 -2.47
N ALA A 230 -7.03 -19.49 -1.86
CA ALA A 230 -6.15 -20.43 -2.55
C ALA A 230 -7.02 -21.33 -3.42
N VAL A 231 -6.88 -21.22 -4.73
CA VAL A 231 -7.53 -22.13 -5.70
C VAL A 231 -6.53 -23.22 -6.06
N ASN A 232 -6.84 -24.46 -5.72
CA ASN A 232 -6.10 -25.62 -6.22
C ASN A 232 -6.57 -25.89 -7.66
N LEU A 233 -5.67 -25.75 -8.62
CA LEU A 233 -5.88 -26.10 -10.04
C LEU A 233 -5.59 -27.56 -10.28
#